data_c8f3b1c97f852ba95ef37745ae9346d2
#
_entry.id   c8f3b1c97f852ba95ef37745ae9346d2
#
_cell.length_a   1.000
_cell.length_b   1.000
_cell.length_c   1.000
_cell.angle_alpha   90.00
_cell.angle_beta   90.00
_cell.angle_gamma   90.00
#
_symmetry.space_group_name_H-M   'P 1'
#
loop_
_entity.id
_entity.type
_entity.pdbx_description
1 polymer ?
#
loop_
_entity_poly.entity_id
_entity_poly.type
_entity_poly.pdbx_seq_one_letter_code
_entity_poly.pdbx_strand_id
1 'polypeptide(L)'
;MKAWILKVIREPIIQFVFIGSLLLCVDILRNPDDYRVSNNEIIVTDAALTNFMQQRAKIFNSEEAIEVYKQLTVDQKEKLKNDFFHQEALYKEALSNNFDKNDPIIKRRLVQKVDYLSQGFYDEVPVIQREELDRYFQSYKENYRRPALITFTHVFLKSSGNNASYSKAELLLDELNKNKVPFEQSGLFGERFLYNRNYVNREMSEIESHFGDNFKNVIFSYDIPSSIEPSWLGPIKSKFGWHLVLVTKVSKAYIPDFEMIESDIRSDLYRERQFSIKMEKLNQIKSKFNLVDKTRNYD
;
A
#
# COMPACT_ATOMS: atom_id res chain seq x y z
N MET A 1 58.02 0.84 41.05
CA MET A 1 57.74 0.95 39.60
C MET A 1 58.08 -0.31 38.81
N LYS A 2 59.28 -0.87 38.87
CA LYS A 2 59.68 -2.04 38.07
C LYS A 2 58.84 -3.32 38.30
N ALA A 3 58.41 -3.60 39.54
CA ALA A 3 57.61 -4.81 39.85
C ALA A 3 56.20 -4.78 39.35
N TRP A 4 55.58 -3.61 39.20
CA TRP A 4 54.23 -3.43 38.66
C TRP A 4 54.19 -3.61 37.14
N ILE A 5 55.19 -3.07 36.44
CA ILE A 5 55.35 -3.21 34.98
C ILE A 5 55.51 -4.69 34.60
N LEU A 6 56.30 -5.47 35.34
CA LEU A 6 56.47 -6.90 35.12
C LEU A 6 55.19 -7.71 35.37
N LYS A 7 54.29 -7.27 36.24
CA LYS A 7 53.02 -7.91 36.50
C LYS A 7 52.02 -7.65 35.39
N VAL A 8 52.00 -6.42 34.83
CA VAL A 8 51.17 -6.03 33.70
C VAL A 8 51.56 -6.77 32.41
N ILE A 9 52.87 -6.89 32.13
CA ILE A 9 53.38 -7.61 30.95
C ILE A 9 53.06 -9.12 30.99
N ARG A 10 52.83 -9.70 32.16
CA ARG A 10 52.49 -11.10 32.34
C ARG A 10 51.00 -11.39 32.17
N GLU A 11 50.16 -10.37 32.07
CA GLU A 11 48.73 -10.54 31.82
C GLU A 11 48.47 -11.10 30.39
N PRO A 12 47.77 -12.23 30.23
CA PRO A 12 47.53 -12.87 28.92
C PRO A 12 46.91 -11.93 27.89
N ILE A 13 46.05 -11.03 28.33
CA ILE A 13 45.40 -10.03 27.46
C ILE A 13 46.41 -9.08 26.85
N ILE A 14 47.37 -8.61 27.65
CA ILE A 14 48.39 -7.66 27.19
C ILE A 14 49.36 -8.34 26.22
N GLN A 15 49.74 -9.60 26.51
CA GLN A 15 50.54 -10.40 25.60
C GLN A 15 49.82 -10.62 24.26
N PHE A 16 48.53 -10.90 24.29
CA PHE A 16 47.71 -11.07 23.07
C PHE A 16 47.62 -9.78 22.25
N VAL A 17 47.35 -8.63 22.89
CA VAL A 17 47.37 -7.31 22.25
C VAL A 17 48.73 -6.97 21.65
N PHE A 18 49.81 -7.27 22.37
CA PHE A 18 51.17 -7.02 21.88
C PHE A 18 51.51 -7.89 20.66
N ILE A 19 51.18 -9.20 20.70
CA ILE A 19 51.39 -10.11 19.57
C ILE A 19 50.51 -9.70 18.38
N GLY A 20 49.24 -9.36 18.60
CA GLY A 20 48.34 -8.87 17.56
C GLY A 20 48.86 -7.58 16.91
N SER A 21 49.34 -6.63 17.70
CA SER A 21 49.90 -5.39 17.17
C SER A 21 51.22 -5.64 16.41
N LEU A 22 52.06 -6.59 16.87
CA LEU A 22 53.27 -6.97 16.15
C LEU A 22 52.96 -7.63 14.81
N LEU A 23 51.99 -8.54 14.78
CA LEU A 23 51.53 -9.17 13.54
C LEU A 23 50.95 -8.14 12.55
N LEU A 24 50.17 -7.19 13.05
CA LEU A 24 49.65 -6.09 12.23
C LEU A 24 50.78 -5.22 11.67
N CYS A 25 51.77 -4.88 12.48
CA CYS A 25 52.94 -4.14 12.01
C CYS A 25 53.72 -4.90 10.93
N VAL A 26 53.91 -6.22 11.11
CA VAL A 26 54.57 -7.07 10.12
C VAL A 26 53.79 -7.13 8.81
N ASP A 27 52.46 -7.21 8.91
CA ASP A 27 51.58 -7.23 7.75
C ASP A 27 51.62 -5.89 6.99
N ILE A 28 51.53 -4.76 7.69
CA ILE A 28 51.72 -3.40 7.11
C ILE A 28 53.08 -3.24 6.43
N LEU A 29 54.13 -3.82 7.01
CA LEU A 29 55.50 -3.74 6.42
C LEU A 29 55.67 -4.66 5.21
N ARG A 30 54.97 -5.80 5.17
CA ARG A 30 55.02 -6.75 4.04
C ARG A 30 54.12 -6.36 2.89
N ASN A 31 52.98 -5.75 3.20
CA ASN A 31 51.95 -5.37 2.24
C ASN A 31 51.62 -3.86 2.35
N PRO A 32 52.62 -2.96 2.16
CA PRO A 32 52.43 -1.52 2.33
C PRO A 32 51.35 -0.94 1.39
N ASP A 33 51.16 -1.56 0.24
CA ASP A 33 50.21 -1.10 -0.78
C ASP A 33 48.76 -1.42 -0.39
N ASP A 34 48.48 -2.47 0.39
CA ASP A 34 47.14 -2.79 0.91
C ASP A 34 46.66 -1.76 1.95
N TYR A 35 47.59 -1.07 2.63
CA TYR A 35 47.28 -0.06 3.65
C TYR A 35 47.50 1.39 3.17
N ARG A 36 48.16 1.57 2.03
CA ARG A 36 48.26 2.85 1.34
C ARG A 36 47.09 3.04 0.40
N VAL A 37 45.91 3.22 0.92
CA VAL A 37 44.85 3.78 0.11
C VAL A 37 45.23 5.24 -0.19
N SER A 38 45.96 5.44 -1.31
CA SER A 38 46.08 6.77 -1.88
C SER A 38 44.66 7.25 -2.16
N ASN A 39 44.23 8.27 -1.44
CA ASN A 39 42.88 8.86 -1.62
C ASN A 39 42.59 9.28 -3.07
N ASN A 40 43.66 9.28 -3.91
CA ASN A 40 43.61 9.76 -5.30
C ASN A 40 43.59 8.62 -6.35
N GLU A 41 43.66 7.35 -5.92
CA GLU A 41 43.62 6.23 -6.89
C GLU A 41 42.18 5.72 -7.09
N ILE A 42 41.80 5.53 -8.34
CA ILE A 42 40.55 4.89 -8.74
C ILE A 42 40.89 3.55 -9.37
N ILE A 43 40.58 2.48 -8.65
CA ILE A 43 40.86 1.11 -9.12
C ILE A 43 39.76 0.68 -10.08
N VAL A 44 40.14 0.36 -11.29
CA VAL A 44 39.26 -0.13 -12.35
C VAL A 44 39.46 -1.64 -12.48
N THR A 45 38.37 -2.41 -12.23
CA THR A 45 38.35 -3.85 -12.45
C THR A 45 37.20 -4.22 -13.38
N ASP A 46 37.28 -5.38 -14.02
CA ASP A 46 36.17 -5.89 -14.86
C ASP A 46 34.88 -6.01 -14.06
N ALA A 47 34.95 -6.43 -12.80
CA ALA A 47 33.80 -6.49 -11.90
C ALA A 47 33.20 -5.11 -11.63
N ALA A 48 34.03 -4.08 -11.39
CA ALA A 48 33.57 -2.71 -11.20
C ALA A 48 32.89 -2.15 -12.45
N LEU A 49 33.50 -2.39 -13.63
CA LEU A 49 32.93 -1.96 -14.90
C LEU A 49 31.61 -2.68 -15.24
N THR A 50 31.53 -3.97 -14.96
CA THR A 50 30.30 -4.76 -15.16
C THR A 50 29.18 -4.23 -14.27
N ASN A 51 29.46 -3.99 -12.98
CA ASN A 51 28.48 -3.42 -12.04
C ASN A 51 28.04 -2.00 -12.45
N PHE A 52 28.97 -1.17 -12.91
CA PHE A 52 28.70 0.17 -13.39
C PHE A 52 27.79 0.15 -14.63
N MET A 53 28.09 -0.72 -15.59
CA MET A 53 27.28 -0.94 -16.79
C MET A 53 25.89 -1.45 -16.41
N GLN A 54 25.81 -2.42 -15.52
CA GLN A 54 24.55 -3.00 -15.03
C GLN A 54 23.62 -1.94 -14.44
N GLN A 55 24.16 -1.04 -13.62
CA GLN A 55 23.38 0.05 -13.02
C GLN A 55 22.84 1.05 -14.07
N ARG A 56 23.66 1.39 -15.06
CA ARG A 56 23.27 2.33 -16.15
C ARG A 56 22.25 1.73 -17.10
N ALA A 57 22.45 0.48 -17.51
CA ALA A 57 21.60 -0.24 -18.45
C ALA A 57 20.33 -0.82 -17.82
N LYS A 58 20.19 -0.74 -16.46
CA LYS A 58 19.09 -1.36 -15.68
C LYS A 58 18.96 -2.86 -15.93
N ILE A 59 20.08 -3.55 -16.13
CA ILE A 59 20.13 -5.01 -16.25
C ILE A 59 20.06 -5.59 -14.82
N PHE A 60 18.97 -6.30 -14.50
CA PHE A 60 18.76 -6.82 -13.15
C PHE A 60 19.47 -8.17 -12.89
N ASN A 61 19.76 -8.93 -13.96
CA ASN A 61 20.45 -10.20 -13.87
C ASN A 61 21.97 -9.99 -13.99
N SER A 62 22.73 -10.42 -12.98
CA SER A 62 24.19 -10.28 -12.93
C SER A 62 24.88 -11.17 -13.99
N GLU A 63 24.35 -12.36 -14.29
CA GLU A 63 24.92 -13.25 -15.30
C GLU A 63 24.79 -12.64 -16.70
N GLU A 64 23.61 -12.10 -17.00
CA GLU A 64 23.36 -11.38 -18.25
C GLU A 64 24.29 -10.17 -18.39
N ALA A 65 24.51 -9.40 -17.33
CA ALA A 65 25.41 -8.27 -17.36
C ALA A 65 26.87 -8.68 -17.67
N ILE A 66 27.33 -9.80 -17.12
CA ILE A 66 28.66 -10.35 -17.42
C ILE A 66 28.77 -10.76 -18.89
N GLU A 67 27.76 -11.40 -19.44
CA GLU A 67 27.77 -11.81 -20.84
C GLU A 67 27.76 -10.58 -21.78
N VAL A 68 26.94 -9.57 -21.50
CA VAL A 68 26.93 -8.32 -22.24
C VAL A 68 28.30 -7.63 -22.17
N TYR A 69 28.93 -7.57 -20.97
CA TYR A 69 30.26 -6.98 -20.80
C TYR A 69 31.33 -7.70 -21.62
N LYS A 70 31.30 -9.05 -21.68
CA LYS A 70 32.25 -9.83 -22.48
C LYS A 70 32.13 -9.54 -23.98
N GLN A 71 30.93 -9.27 -24.49
CA GLN A 71 30.64 -8.98 -25.90
C GLN A 71 31.01 -7.56 -26.34
N LEU A 72 31.34 -6.66 -25.38
CA LEU A 72 31.73 -5.29 -25.74
C LEU A 72 33.03 -5.28 -26.54
N THR A 73 33.07 -4.43 -27.56
CA THR A 73 34.30 -4.14 -28.32
C THR A 73 35.34 -3.43 -27.44
N VAL A 74 36.59 -3.40 -27.89
CA VAL A 74 37.67 -2.71 -27.19
C VAL A 74 37.34 -1.24 -26.99
N ASP A 75 36.83 -0.57 -28.03
CA ASP A 75 36.45 0.86 -27.92
C ASP A 75 35.29 1.10 -26.95
N GLN A 76 34.33 0.19 -26.90
CA GLN A 76 33.22 0.26 -25.96
C GLN A 76 33.69 0.07 -24.51
N LYS A 77 34.63 -0.86 -24.27
CA LYS A 77 35.23 -1.06 -22.94
C LYS A 77 36.05 0.14 -22.53
N GLU A 78 36.81 0.74 -23.42
CA GLU A 78 37.60 1.94 -23.11
C GLU A 78 36.70 3.15 -22.81
N LYS A 79 35.61 3.31 -23.55
CA LYS A 79 34.59 4.32 -23.24
C LYS A 79 33.94 4.08 -21.89
N LEU A 80 33.56 2.84 -21.59
CA LEU A 80 32.95 2.46 -20.30
C LEU A 80 33.91 2.76 -19.13
N LYS A 81 35.19 2.45 -19.29
CA LYS A 81 36.25 2.73 -18.33
C LYS A 81 36.42 4.24 -18.07
N ASN A 82 36.42 5.04 -19.14
CA ASN A 82 36.50 6.49 -19.02
C ASN A 82 35.25 7.10 -18.34
N ASP A 83 34.06 6.60 -18.67
CA ASP A 83 32.82 7.01 -18.02
C ASP A 83 32.81 6.65 -16.54
N PHE A 84 33.26 5.45 -16.18
CA PHE A 84 33.42 5.01 -14.80
C PHE A 84 34.41 5.88 -14.05
N PHE A 85 35.61 6.09 -14.61
CA PHE A 85 36.64 6.93 -14.01
C PHE A 85 36.13 8.36 -13.75
N HIS A 86 35.44 8.94 -14.71
CA HIS A 86 34.84 10.26 -14.58
C HIS A 86 33.83 10.32 -13.40
N GLN A 87 32.93 9.33 -13.32
CA GLN A 87 31.94 9.28 -12.24
C GLN A 87 32.60 9.12 -10.85
N GLU A 88 33.58 8.21 -10.74
CA GLU A 88 34.26 7.95 -9.49
C GLU A 88 35.12 9.15 -9.04
N ALA A 89 35.74 9.85 -9.98
CA ALA A 89 36.51 11.06 -9.69
C ALA A 89 35.59 12.16 -9.11
N LEU A 90 34.43 12.41 -9.75
CA LEU A 90 33.46 13.38 -9.25
C LEU A 90 32.89 12.98 -7.87
N TYR A 91 32.66 11.68 -7.66
CA TYR A 91 32.17 11.17 -6.38
C TYR A 91 33.22 11.39 -5.26
N LYS A 92 34.48 11.04 -5.52
CA LYS A 92 35.57 11.29 -4.57
C LYS A 92 35.76 12.77 -4.23
N GLU A 93 35.67 13.61 -5.25
CA GLU A 93 35.74 15.07 -5.09
C GLU A 93 34.56 15.59 -4.23
N ALA A 94 33.34 15.10 -4.47
CA ALA A 94 32.18 15.46 -3.68
C ALA A 94 32.33 15.06 -2.21
N LEU A 95 32.85 13.86 -1.93
CA LEU A 95 33.14 13.41 -0.56
C LEU A 95 34.23 14.24 0.12
N SER A 96 35.28 14.59 -0.62
CA SER A 96 36.38 15.44 -0.08
C SER A 96 35.88 16.83 0.34
N ASN A 97 34.89 17.35 -0.37
CA ASN A 97 34.23 18.61 -0.07
C ASN A 97 33.08 18.47 0.93
N ASN A 98 32.85 17.28 1.49
CA ASN A 98 31.78 16.97 2.44
C ASN A 98 30.36 17.28 1.93
N PHE A 99 30.12 17.17 0.62
CA PHE A 99 28.79 17.40 0.03
C PHE A 99 27.73 16.39 0.45
N ASP A 100 28.17 15.24 0.97
CA ASP A 100 27.31 14.23 1.58
C ASP A 100 26.78 14.62 2.97
N LYS A 101 27.46 15.56 3.66
CA LYS A 101 27.13 15.96 5.02
C LYS A 101 26.05 17.05 5.03
N ASN A 102 25.03 16.84 5.87
CA ASN A 102 23.91 17.79 6.06
C ASN A 102 23.05 18.06 4.82
N ASP A 103 23.23 17.29 3.74
CA ASP A 103 22.34 17.38 2.58
C ASP A 103 21.04 16.62 2.83
N PRO A 104 19.88 17.29 2.79
CA PRO A 104 18.58 16.65 3.05
C PRO A 104 18.18 15.65 1.95
N ILE A 105 18.68 15.80 0.73
CA ILE A 105 18.41 14.90 -0.39
C ILE A 105 19.17 13.59 -0.19
N ILE A 106 20.45 13.68 0.13
CA ILE A 106 21.30 12.50 0.42
C ILE A 106 20.77 11.79 1.65
N LYS A 107 20.47 12.53 2.74
CA LYS A 107 19.85 11.96 3.95
C LYS A 107 18.55 11.20 3.62
N ARG A 108 17.65 11.81 2.86
CA ARG A 108 16.41 11.18 2.44
C ARG A 108 16.66 9.90 1.62
N ARG A 109 17.66 9.93 0.72
CA ARG A 109 18.03 8.76 -0.09
C ARG A 109 18.57 7.61 0.74
N LEU A 110 19.40 7.90 1.73
CA LEU A 110 19.89 6.88 2.67
C LEU A 110 18.77 6.29 3.52
N VAL A 111 17.87 7.14 4.03
CA VAL A 111 16.67 6.69 4.77
C VAL A 111 15.81 5.79 3.90
N GLN A 112 15.53 6.17 2.64
CA GLN A 112 14.78 5.34 1.69
C GLN A 112 15.44 3.99 1.43
N LYS A 113 16.79 3.94 1.34
CA LYS A 113 17.53 2.68 1.19
C LYS A 113 17.31 1.75 2.39
N VAL A 114 17.42 2.29 3.61
CA VAL A 114 17.22 1.51 4.84
C VAL A 114 15.75 1.08 4.97
N ASP A 115 14.80 1.98 4.67
CA ASP A 115 13.36 1.65 4.69
C ASP A 115 13.05 0.54 3.68
N TYR A 116 13.60 0.62 2.46
CA TYR A 116 13.44 -0.41 1.45
C TYR A 116 13.98 -1.78 1.91
N LEU A 117 15.19 -1.81 2.48
CA LEU A 117 15.76 -3.04 3.03
C LEU A 117 14.94 -3.59 4.21
N SER A 118 14.31 -2.70 4.99
CA SER A 118 13.43 -3.07 6.11
C SER A 118 12.10 -3.66 5.66
N GLN A 119 11.70 -3.48 4.41
CA GLN A 119 10.45 -4.01 3.86
C GLN A 119 10.48 -5.53 3.62
N GLY A 120 11.57 -6.20 3.99
CA GLY A 120 11.65 -7.67 3.95
C GLY A 120 11.70 -8.24 2.53
N PHE A 121 12.22 -7.49 1.55
CA PHE A 121 12.37 -7.98 0.17
C PHE A 121 13.22 -9.25 0.04
N TYR A 122 13.99 -9.55 1.08
CA TYR A 122 14.87 -10.71 1.12
C TYR A 122 14.41 -11.78 2.12
N ASP A 123 13.38 -11.50 2.93
CA ASP A 123 12.83 -12.50 3.83
C ASP A 123 11.58 -13.08 3.18
N GLU A 124 11.61 -14.34 2.84
CA GLU A 124 10.44 -15.07 2.37
C GLU A 124 9.35 -14.97 3.45
N VAL A 125 8.19 -14.39 3.08
CA VAL A 125 7.02 -14.46 3.94
C VAL A 125 6.69 -15.94 4.10
N PRO A 126 6.62 -16.47 5.32
CA PRO A 126 6.32 -17.88 5.54
C PRO A 126 5.04 -18.29 4.82
N VAL A 127 5.04 -19.49 4.24
CA VAL A 127 3.85 -20.03 3.57
C VAL A 127 2.68 -20.00 4.54
N ILE A 128 1.60 -19.35 4.11
CA ILE A 128 0.39 -19.21 4.91
C ILE A 128 -0.40 -20.53 4.81
N GLN A 129 -0.60 -21.19 5.93
CA GLN A 129 -1.37 -22.44 6.03
C GLN A 129 -2.87 -22.12 6.10
N ARG A 130 -3.71 -23.12 5.71
CA ARG A 130 -5.17 -22.93 5.67
C ARG A 130 -5.74 -22.61 7.06
N GLU A 131 -5.24 -23.24 8.10
CA GLU A 131 -5.69 -23.01 9.49
C GLU A 131 -5.44 -21.57 9.97
N GLU A 132 -4.43 -20.91 9.39
CA GLU A 132 -4.16 -19.50 9.68
C GLU A 132 -5.13 -18.59 8.96
N LEU A 133 -5.48 -18.92 7.71
CA LEU A 133 -6.50 -18.20 6.95
C LEU A 133 -7.87 -18.31 7.63
N ASP A 134 -8.24 -19.52 8.09
CA ASP A 134 -9.50 -19.72 8.82
C ASP A 134 -9.55 -18.87 10.09
N ARG A 135 -8.49 -18.88 10.90
CA ARG A 135 -8.41 -18.06 12.12
C ARG A 135 -8.48 -16.56 11.80
N TYR A 136 -7.79 -16.13 10.77
CA TYR A 136 -7.79 -14.74 10.31
C TYR A 136 -9.20 -14.33 9.87
N PHE A 137 -9.85 -15.14 9.04
CA PHE A 137 -11.22 -14.88 8.61
C PHE A 137 -12.18 -14.78 9.78
N GLN A 138 -12.13 -15.70 10.75
CA GLN A 138 -13.02 -15.64 11.92
C GLN A 138 -12.79 -14.37 12.75
N SER A 139 -11.53 -13.93 12.87
CA SER A 139 -11.19 -12.71 13.63
C SER A 139 -11.65 -11.42 12.95
N TYR A 140 -11.68 -11.41 11.62
CA TYR A 140 -11.99 -10.22 10.81
C TYR A 140 -13.21 -10.39 9.92
N LYS A 141 -14.09 -11.31 10.24
CA LYS A 141 -15.24 -11.72 9.44
C LYS A 141 -16.13 -10.56 8.97
N GLU A 142 -16.33 -9.58 9.84
CA GLU A 142 -17.15 -8.41 9.53
C GLU A 142 -16.54 -7.49 8.47
N ASN A 143 -15.20 -7.51 8.31
CA ASN A 143 -14.53 -6.73 7.26
C ASN A 143 -14.85 -7.22 5.85
N TYR A 144 -15.32 -8.47 5.74
CA TYR A 144 -15.71 -9.10 4.48
C TYR A 144 -17.22 -9.02 4.20
N ARG A 145 -17.97 -8.36 5.07
CA ARG A 145 -19.41 -8.17 4.89
C ARG A 145 -19.70 -7.42 3.60
N ARG A 146 -20.50 -8.01 2.74
CA ARG A 146 -21.04 -7.36 1.55
C ARG A 146 -22.30 -6.59 1.94
N PRO A 147 -22.44 -5.31 1.55
CA PRO A 147 -23.58 -4.49 1.91
C PRO A 147 -24.87 -4.99 1.26
N ALA A 148 -26.00 -4.59 1.82
CA ALA A 148 -27.29 -4.74 1.15
C ALA A 148 -27.35 -3.84 -0.07
N LEU A 149 -27.85 -4.37 -1.19
CA LEU A 149 -27.99 -3.65 -2.46
C LEU A 149 -29.44 -3.67 -2.91
N ILE A 150 -29.85 -2.57 -3.54
CA ILE A 150 -31.21 -2.44 -4.13
C ILE A 150 -31.11 -1.97 -5.56
N THR A 151 -32.06 -2.48 -6.39
CA THR A 151 -32.32 -2.00 -7.75
C THR A 151 -33.76 -1.59 -7.86
N PHE A 152 -34.00 -0.35 -8.25
CA PHE A 152 -35.35 0.20 -8.43
C PHE A 152 -35.36 1.33 -9.45
N THR A 153 -36.55 1.63 -9.96
CA THR A 153 -36.87 2.91 -10.59
C THR A 153 -37.91 3.65 -9.74
N HIS A 154 -37.99 4.96 -9.92
CA HIS A 154 -39.03 5.72 -9.24
C HIS A 154 -39.65 6.80 -10.13
N VAL A 155 -40.91 7.13 -9.82
CA VAL A 155 -41.63 8.28 -10.33
C VAL A 155 -41.71 9.31 -9.21
N PHE A 156 -41.31 10.53 -9.50
CA PHE A 156 -41.25 11.62 -8.52
C PHE A 156 -42.37 12.61 -8.73
N LEU A 157 -42.99 13.07 -7.63
CA LEU A 157 -43.97 14.14 -7.59
C LEU A 157 -43.53 15.18 -6.54
N LYS A 158 -43.36 16.42 -6.96
CA LYS A 158 -42.93 17.49 -6.07
C LYS A 158 -44.01 17.79 -5.02
N SER A 159 -43.60 17.94 -3.77
CA SER A 159 -44.53 18.33 -2.71
C SER A 159 -44.87 19.83 -2.84
N SER A 160 -46.15 20.15 -2.91
CA SER A 160 -46.66 21.53 -2.87
C SER A 160 -47.05 21.97 -1.46
N GLY A 161 -46.69 21.19 -0.44
CA GLY A 161 -46.98 21.53 0.97
C GLY A 161 -48.43 21.28 1.42
N ASN A 162 -49.29 20.77 0.57
CA ASN A 162 -50.68 20.41 0.86
C ASN A 162 -50.99 18.92 0.57
N ASN A 163 -52.14 18.44 1.06
CA ASN A 163 -52.58 17.06 0.85
C ASN A 163 -52.82 16.72 -0.64
N ALA A 164 -52.98 17.72 -1.51
CA ALA A 164 -53.25 17.50 -2.94
C ALA A 164 -52.11 16.75 -3.65
N SER A 165 -50.86 17.01 -3.27
CA SER A 165 -49.68 16.28 -3.85
C SER A 165 -49.68 14.81 -3.45
N TYR A 166 -50.10 14.47 -2.24
CA TYR A 166 -50.22 13.11 -1.77
C TYR A 166 -51.34 12.37 -2.52
N SER A 167 -52.57 12.96 -2.60
CA SER A 167 -53.68 12.36 -3.31
C SER A 167 -53.40 12.15 -4.81
N LYS A 168 -52.65 13.08 -5.45
CA LYS A 168 -52.18 12.92 -6.82
C LYS A 168 -51.23 11.71 -6.94
N ALA A 169 -50.35 11.52 -5.93
CA ALA A 169 -49.44 10.37 -5.94
C ALA A 169 -50.19 9.05 -5.74
N GLU A 170 -51.22 8.99 -4.90
CA GLU A 170 -52.07 7.80 -4.73
C GLU A 170 -52.78 7.43 -6.03
N LEU A 171 -53.44 8.40 -6.69
CA LEU A 171 -54.11 8.15 -7.97
C LEU A 171 -53.14 7.64 -9.03
N LEU A 172 -51.94 8.20 -9.09
CA LEU A 172 -50.95 7.76 -10.05
C LEU A 172 -50.39 6.36 -9.68
N LEU A 173 -50.28 6.02 -8.39
CA LEU A 173 -49.89 4.68 -7.94
C LEU A 173 -50.90 3.62 -8.43
N ASP A 174 -52.20 3.91 -8.29
CA ASP A 174 -53.25 3.03 -8.76
C ASP A 174 -53.19 2.85 -10.28
N GLU A 175 -52.97 3.94 -11.03
CA GLU A 175 -52.82 3.90 -12.49
C GLU A 175 -51.60 3.04 -12.91
N LEU A 176 -50.44 3.25 -12.28
CA LEU A 176 -49.19 2.49 -12.59
C LEU A 176 -49.40 0.99 -12.34
N ASN A 177 -50.04 0.63 -11.23
CA ASN A 177 -50.29 -0.76 -10.86
C ASN A 177 -51.37 -1.39 -11.75
N LYS A 178 -52.47 -0.67 -12.01
CA LYS A 178 -53.57 -1.16 -12.89
C LYS A 178 -53.08 -1.45 -14.30
N ASN A 179 -52.23 -0.57 -14.82
CA ASN A 179 -51.67 -0.70 -16.17
C ASN A 179 -50.39 -1.54 -16.21
N LYS A 180 -49.95 -2.08 -15.08
CA LYS A 180 -48.68 -2.85 -14.92
C LYS A 180 -47.53 -2.16 -15.63
N VAL A 181 -47.36 -0.84 -15.41
CA VAL A 181 -46.35 -0.04 -16.08
C VAL A 181 -44.94 -0.58 -15.77
N PRO A 182 -44.19 -1.01 -16.81
CA PRO A 182 -42.88 -1.60 -16.60
C PRO A 182 -41.79 -0.55 -16.31
N PHE A 183 -40.64 -1.02 -15.85
CA PHE A 183 -39.46 -0.22 -15.51
C PHE A 183 -39.07 0.79 -16.62
N GLU A 184 -39.10 0.34 -17.89
CA GLU A 184 -38.65 1.13 -19.04
C GLU A 184 -39.56 2.33 -19.31
N GLN A 185 -40.85 2.22 -18.96
CA GLN A 185 -41.84 3.25 -19.18
C GLN A 185 -41.99 4.23 -18.02
N SER A 186 -41.29 4.02 -16.91
CA SER A 186 -41.35 4.91 -15.74
C SER A 186 -41.05 6.38 -16.09
N GLY A 187 -40.31 6.59 -17.17
CA GLY A 187 -39.94 7.92 -17.69
C GLY A 187 -41.08 8.77 -18.22
N LEU A 188 -42.20 8.16 -18.53
CA LEU A 188 -43.39 8.83 -19.07
C LEU A 188 -44.25 9.51 -17.98
N PHE A 189 -43.96 9.20 -16.70
CA PHE A 189 -44.76 9.63 -15.56
C PHE A 189 -43.97 10.53 -14.61
N GLY A 190 -44.70 11.35 -13.86
CA GLY A 190 -44.18 12.19 -12.81
C GLY A 190 -43.39 13.43 -13.30
N GLU A 191 -42.56 13.93 -12.43
CA GLU A 191 -41.81 15.17 -12.61
C GLU A 191 -40.30 14.88 -12.62
N ARG A 192 -39.51 15.86 -13.09
CA ARG A 192 -38.04 15.73 -13.08
C ARG A 192 -37.49 15.71 -11.65
N PHE A 193 -36.77 14.67 -11.32
CA PHE A 193 -36.04 14.57 -10.04
C PHE A 193 -34.61 15.11 -10.16
N LEU A 194 -34.07 15.57 -9.06
CA LEU A 194 -32.70 16.16 -9.01
C LEU A 194 -31.61 15.15 -9.29
N TYR A 195 -31.79 13.91 -8.82
CA TYR A 195 -30.83 12.81 -8.99
C TYR A 195 -31.29 11.82 -10.07
N ASN A 196 -30.76 10.59 -10.02
CA ASN A 196 -31.11 9.55 -10.99
C ASN A 196 -32.54 9.08 -10.82
N ARG A 197 -33.16 8.66 -11.92
CA ARG A 197 -34.47 7.97 -11.90
C ARG A 197 -34.29 6.49 -11.59
N ASN A 198 -33.25 5.87 -12.12
CA ASN A 198 -32.97 4.46 -12.01
C ASN A 198 -31.71 4.23 -11.12
N TYR A 199 -31.85 3.31 -10.20
CA TYR A 199 -30.81 2.91 -9.26
C TYR A 199 -30.55 1.43 -9.43
N VAL A 200 -29.33 1.03 -9.82
CA VAL A 200 -28.98 -0.36 -10.07
C VAL A 200 -27.87 -0.78 -9.09
N ASN A 201 -28.15 -1.80 -8.29
CA ASN A 201 -27.23 -2.34 -7.26
C ASN A 201 -26.63 -1.23 -6.38
N ARG A 202 -27.49 -0.40 -5.78
CA ARG A 202 -27.06 0.71 -4.93
C ARG A 202 -27.14 0.39 -3.45
N GLU A 203 -26.19 0.92 -2.69
CA GLU A 203 -26.10 0.72 -1.26
C GLU A 203 -27.04 1.64 -0.47
N MET A 204 -27.33 1.27 0.78
CA MET A 204 -28.17 2.05 1.70
C MET A 204 -27.68 3.48 1.86
N SER A 205 -26.37 3.71 1.96
CA SER A 205 -25.74 5.02 2.18
C SER A 205 -26.01 5.99 1.02
N GLU A 206 -25.95 5.50 -0.23
CA GLU A 206 -26.25 6.33 -1.40
C GLU A 206 -27.73 6.70 -1.44
N ILE A 207 -28.61 5.75 -1.17
CA ILE A 207 -30.07 5.99 -1.16
C ILE A 207 -30.42 6.97 -0.04
N GLU A 208 -29.84 6.83 1.13
CA GLU A 208 -30.03 7.75 2.25
C GLU A 208 -29.60 9.18 1.88
N SER A 209 -28.45 9.33 1.22
CA SER A 209 -27.94 10.64 0.82
C SER A 209 -28.86 11.36 -0.18
N HIS A 210 -29.46 10.60 -1.12
CA HIS A 210 -30.35 11.15 -2.15
C HIS A 210 -31.78 11.39 -1.66
N PHE A 211 -32.34 10.47 -0.86
CA PHE A 211 -33.75 10.49 -0.51
C PHE A 211 -34.06 10.76 0.96
N GLY A 212 -33.08 10.50 1.83
CA GLY A 212 -33.23 10.56 3.28
C GLY A 212 -33.53 9.21 3.93
N ASP A 213 -33.39 9.17 5.25
CA ASP A 213 -33.47 7.94 6.06
C ASP A 213 -34.83 7.23 5.97
N ASN A 214 -35.94 7.98 6.04
CA ASN A 214 -37.28 7.38 5.93
C ASN A 214 -37.47 6.60 4.65
N PHE A 215 -37.13 7.18 3.49
CA PHE A 215 -37.23 6.53 2.20
C PHE A 215 -36.39 5.27 2.13
N LYS A 216 -35.12 5.36 2.55
CA LYS A 216 -34.16 4.23 2.61
C LYS A 216 -34.77 3.07 3.42
N ASN A 217 -35.26 3.34 4.63
CA ASN A 217 -35.76 2.31 5.51
C ASN A 217 -36.97 1.59 4.90
N VAL A 218 -37.88 2.32 4.28
CA VAL A 218 -39.05 1.73 3.64
C VAL A 218 -38.68 0.80 2.50
N ILE A 219 -37.83 1.23 1.57
CA ILE A 219 -37.50 0.42 0.38
C ILE A 219 -36.59 -0.77 0.68
N PHE A 220 -35.69 -0.68 1.67
CA PHE A 220 -34.85 -1.81 2.04
C PHE A 220 -35.51 -2.82 2.97
N SER A 221 -36.63 -2.44 3.63
CA SER A 221 -37.48 -3.37 4.36
C SER A 221 -38.45 -4.16 3.45
N TYR A 222 -38.55 -3.76 2.20
CA TYR A 222 -39.44 -4.41 1.24
C TYR A 222 -38.89 -5.77 0.84
N ASP A 223 -39.64 -6.82 1.13
CA ASP A 223 -39.31 -8.18 0.70
C ASP A 223 -40.04 -8.47 -0.62
N ILE A 224 -39.28 -8.66 -1.70
CA ILE A 224 -39.83 -8.99 -3.00
C ILE A 224 -40.14 -10.48 -3.00
N PRO A 225 -41.44 -10.89 -3.04
CA PRO A 225 -41.75 -12.31 -3.14
C PRO A 225 -41.27 -12.86 -4.50
N SER A 226 -40.51 -13.95 -4.46
CA SER A 226 -39.92 -14.56 -5.66
C SER A 226 -40.96 -15.03 -6.71
N SER A 227 -42.24 -15.08 -6.34
CA SER A 227 -43.36 -15.61 -7.16
C SER A 227 -44.33 -14.54 -7.65
N ILE A 228 -44.12 -13.26 -7.34
CA ILE A 228 -45.03 -12.18 -7.68
C ILE A 228 -44.32 -11.16 -8.59
N GLU A 229 -45.02 -10.71 -9.66
CA GLU A 229 -44.50 -9.61 -10.48
C GLU A 229 -44.28 -8.36 -9.62
N PRO A 230 -43.15 -7.62 -9.80
CA PRO A 230 -42.93 -6.38 -9.09
C PRO A 230 -44.07 -5.39 -9.27
N SER A 231 -44.57 -4.83 -8.20
CA SER A 231 -45.58 -3.78 -8.19
C SER A 231 -45.05 -2.46 -7.70
N TRP A 232 -45.66 -1.36 -8.16
CA TRP A 232 -45.31 -0.02 -7.68
C TRP A 232 -45.71 0.15 -6.22
N LEU A 233 -44.83 0.71 -5.44
CA LEU A 233 -44.92 0.98 -4.00
C LEU A 233 -45.00 2.47 -3.74
N GLY A 234 -45.61 2.85 -2.64
CA GLY A 234 -45.66 4.24 -2.21
C GLY A 234 -47.08 4.71 -1.91
N PRO A 235 -47.28 6.03 -1.85
CA PRO A 235 -46.32 7.11 -1.98
C PRO A 235 -45.31 7.16 -0.80
N ILE A 236 -44.02 7.18 -1.09
CA ILE A 236 -42.94 7.27 -0.09
C ILE A 236 -42.42 8.69 -0.04
N LYS A 237 -42.37 9.29 1.15
CA LYS A 237 -41.93 10.68 1.33
C LYS A 237 -40.43 10.78 1.40
N SER A 238 -39.86 11.71 0.64
CA SER A 238 -38.47 12.19 0.78
C SER A 238 -38.47 13.67 1.18
N LYS A 239 -37.25 14.23 1.33
CA LYS A 239 -37.08 15.69 1.53
C LYS A 239 -37.52 16.54 0.35
N PHE A 240 -37.77 15.96 -0.83
CA PHE A 240 -38.16 16.67 -2.07
C PHE A 240 -39.62 16.55 -2.41
N GLY A 241 -40.30 15.48 -1.97
CA GLY A 241 -41.66 15.20 -2.32
C GLY A 241 -42.03 13.73 -2.14
N TRP A 242 -42.92 13.26 -3.02
CA TRP A 242 -43.44 11.91 -2.99
C TRP A 242 -42.84 11.07 -4.12
N HIS A 243 -42.57 9.82 -3.83
CA HIS A 243 -42.02 8.86 -4.78
C HIS A 243 -42.90 7.62 -4.87
N LEU A 244 -43.15 7.18 -6.08
CA LEU A 244 -43.69 5.87 -6.38
C LEU A 244 -42.51 5.03 -6.88
N VAL A 245 -42.31 3.85 -6.31
CA VAL A 245 -41.07 3.07 -6.49
C VAL A 245 -41.41 1.68 -7.00
N LEU A 246 -40.74 1.26 -8.07
CA LEU A 246 -40.78 -0.12 -8.55
C LEU A 246 -39.45 -0.78 -8.20
N VAL A 247 -39.46 -1.61 -7.16
CA VAL A 247 -38.28 -2.36 -6.74
C VAL A 247 -38.21 -3.65 -7.54
N THR A 248 -37.09 -3.86 -8.23
CA THR A 248 -36.87 -5.04 -9.07
C THR A 248 -35.89 -6.05 -8.46
N LYS A 249 -35.04 -5.61 -7.55
CA LYS A 249 -34.09 -6.50 -6.86
C LYS A 249 -33.67 -5.93 -5.51
N VAL A 250 -33.66 -6.79 -4.49
CA VAL A 250 -33.08 -6.52 -3.19
C VAL A 250 -32.09 -7.66 -2.85
N SER A 251 -30.88 -7.32 -2.52
CA SER A 251 -29.90 -8.26 -2.02
C SER A 251 -29.60 -7.91 -0.57
N LYS A 252 -29.83 -8.83 0.36
CA LYS A 252 -29.54 -8.63 1.78
C LYS A 252 -28.02 -8.58 1.99
N ALA A 253 -27.58 -7.86 3.02
CA ALA A 253 -26.18 -7.89 3.42
C ALA A 253 -25.81 -9.31 3.87
N TYR A 254 -24.64 -9.77 3.46
CA TYR A 254 -24.15 -11.12 3.81
C TYR A 254 -22.64 -11.12 3.95
N ILE A 255 -22.11 -12.12 4.64
CA ILE A 255 -20.71 -12.40 4.65
C ILE A 255 -20.50 -13.57 3.70
N PRO A 256 -19.61 -13.42 2.67
CA PRO A 256 -19.32 -14.51 1.75
C PRO A 256 -18.71 -15.73 2.49
N ASP A 257 -18.95 -16.91 1.95
CA ASP A 257 -18.30 -18.11 2.43
C ASP A 257 -16.78 -18.02 2.23
N PHE A 258 -16.02 -18.63 3.12
CA PHE A 258 -14.55 -18.62 3.12
C PHE A 258 -13.97 -18.96 1.74
N GLU A 259 -14.49 -20.02 1.11
CA GLU A 259 -14.02 -20.53 -0.19
C GLU A 259 -14.18 -19.50 -1.32
N MET A 260 -15.19 -18.62 -1.24
CA MET A 260 -15.43 -17.59 -2.24
C MET A 260 -14.43 -16.43 -2.18
N ILE A 261 -13.81 -16.22 -1.01
CA ILE A 261 -12.93 -15.06 -0.75
C ILE A 261 -11.55 -15.48 -0.18
N GLU A 262 -11.19 -16.76 -0.31
CA GLU A 262 -9.90 -17.27 0.21
C GLU A 262 -8.71 -16.47 -0.32
N SER A 263 -8.74 -16.08 -1.60
CA SER A 263 -7.68 -15.27 -2.22
C SER A 263 -7.56 -13.88 -1.59
N ASP A 264 -8.69 -13.26 -1.26
CA ASP A 264 -8.72 -11.95 -0.62
C ASP A 264 -8.18 -12.04 0.81
N ILE A 265 -8.63 -13.04 1.57
CA ILE A 265 -8.16 -13.33 2.93
C ILE A 265 -6.65 -13.58 2.93
N ARG A 266 -6.15 -14.37 1.99
CA ARG A 266 -4.72 -14.67 1.84
C ARG A 266 -3.91 -13.42 1.55
N SER A 267 -4.40 -12.56 0.67
CA SER A 267 -3.77 -11.30 0.32
C SER A 267 -3.74 -10.32 1.50
N ASP A 268 -4.80 -10.29 2.30
CA ASP A 268 -4.89 -9.43 3.49
C ASP A 268 -3.93 -9.90 4.58
N LEU A 269 -3.93 -11.21 4.90
CA LEU A 269 -3.02 -11.79 5.87
C LEU A 269 -1.55 -11.66 5.44
N TYR A 270 -1.27 -11.81 4.14
CA TYR A 270 0.08 -11.60 3.60
C TYR A 270 0.54 -10.16 3.81
N ARG A 271 -0.31 -9.17 3.51
CA ARG A 271 0.00 -7.74 3.73
C ARG A 271 0.20 -7.42 5.21
N GLU A 272 -0.62 -7.99 6.09
CA GLU A 272 -0.47 -7.80 7.53
C GLU A 272 0.87 -8.36 8.04
N ARG A 273 1.27 -9.54 7.57
CA ARG A 273 2.58 -10.13 7.91
C ARG A 273 3.75 -9.29 7.41
N GLN A 274 3.70 -8.85 6.16
CA GLN A 274 4.73 -7.96 5.63
C GLN A 274 4.85 -6.69 6.45
N PHE A 275 3.71 -6.10 6.82
CA PHE A 275 3.69 -4.91 7.67
C PHE A 275 4.28 -5.19 9.05
N SER A 276 3.93 -6.31 9.68
CA SER A 276 4.45 -6.71 10.98
C SER A 276 5.97 -6.93 10.96
N ILE A 277 6.49 -7.64 9.95
CA ILE A 277 7.94 -7.85 9.75
C ILE A 277 8.65 -6.50 9.58
N LYS A 278 8.10 -5.62 8.74
CA LYS A 278 8.64 -4.26 8.56
C LYS A 278 8.70 -3.50 9.88
N MET A 279 7.61 -3.50 10.65
CA MET A 279 7.53 -2.78 11.92
C MET A 279 8.48 -3.34 12.96
N GLU A 280 8.65 -4.65 13.01
CA GLU A 280 9.62 -5.29 13.90
C GLU A 280 11.05 -4.84 13.57
N LYS A 281 11.44 -4.89 12.29
CA LYS A 281 12.77 -4.43 11.84
C LYS A 281 13.00 -2.94 12.14
N LEU A 282 11.99 -2.10 11.90
CA LEU A 282 12.09 -0.67 12.25
C LEU A 282 12.25 -0.46 13.76
N ASN A 283 11.56 -1.23 14.58
CA ASN A 283 11.69 -1.17 16.02
C ASN A 283 13.07 -1.65 16.49
N GLN A 284 13.63 -2.71 15.88
CA GLN A 284 15.01 -3.14 16.12
C GLN A 284 16.03 -2.06 15.74
N ILE A 285 15.79 -1.31 14.65
CA ILE A 285 16.66 -0.18 14.30
C ILE A 285 16.51 0.94 15.33
N LYS A 286 15.27 1.33 15.68
CA LYS A 286 15.00 2.40 16.66
C LYS A 286 15.58 2.11 18.04
N SER A 287 15.54 0.85 18.48
CA SER A 287 16.08 0.45 19.80
C SER A 287 17.58 0.67 19.96
N LYS A 288 18.32 0.88 18.87
CA LYS A 288 19.75 1.21 18.90
C LYS A 288 20.03 2.70 19.23
N PHE A 289 18.98 3.53 19.27
CA PHE A 289 19.09 4.97 19.46
C PHE A 289 18.21 5.43 20.63
N ASN A 290 18.70 6.42 21.38
CA ASN A 290 17.94 7.07 22.44
C ASN A 290 17.31 8.36 21.93
N LEU A 291 16.01 8.50 22.09
CA LEU A 291 15.34 9.76 21.83
C LEU A 291 15.59 10.73 23.00
N VAL A 292 16.27 11.84 22.70
CA VAL A 292 16.42 12.95 23.65
C VAL A 292 15.56 14.10 23.13
N ASP A 293 14.43 14.32 23.76
CA ASP A 293 13.54 15.42 23.42
C ASP A 293 14.06 16.72 24.07
N LYS A 294 14.41 17.69 23.23
CA LYS A 294 14.78 19.05 23.60
C LYS A 294 13.83 20.10 23.02
N THR A 295 12.65 19.68 22.57
CA THR A 295 11.63 20.62 22.09
C THR A 295 11.17 21.48 23.26
N ARG A 296 11.11 22.81 23.06
CA ARG A 296 10.46 23.71 24.02
C ARG A 296 8.96 23.58 23.80
N ASN A 297 8.22 23.29 24.88
CA ASN A 297 6.78 23.49 24.84
C ASN A 297 6.55 24.99 24.65
N TYR A 298 6.08 25.39 23.48
CA TYR A 298 5.52 26.72 23.28
C TYR A 298 4.09 26.64 23.83
N ASP A 299 3.92 27.03 25.13
CA ASP A 299 2.63 27.31 25.72
C ASP A 299 2.04 28.58 25.08
#